data_9a0732d5552de044f1c45ecbaf67ed79
#
_entry.id   9a0732d5552de044f1c45ecbaf67ed79
#
_cell.length_a   1.000
_cell.length_b   1.000
_cell.length_c   1.000
_cell.angle_alpha   90.00
_cell.angle_beta   90.00
_cell.angle_gamma   90.00
#
_symmetry.space_group_name_H-M   'P 1'
#
loop_
_entity.id
_entity.type
_entity.pdbx_description
1 polymer ?
#
loop_
_entity_poly.entity_id
_entity_poly.type
_entity_poly.pdbx_seq_one_letter_code
_entity_poly.pdbx_strand_id
1 'polypeptide(L)'
;MTEKRNQNQNIAVRFLLGVVLLVSTPLLQATTYTTGINPGEWKTVSSVFECRLEQPVPLFGDIVFRTRAGEASGAYLRSKTARFAAGDAAMVARTPVWRPKQESINLGAVAMKQGTRPLWLGSKRAELMLSHLSDGREIEISNPAWYRESPEARLAVTTIGFRHEYSNYLSCLAGLLPANFDQLRRTAVYFRNGDAEYLNATARSHLDKIVTLVKHDPKIQKFYIDGHTDTVGDRADNLELSKLRAELVSQYLISKGIPAEQLVIRWHGERYPASSNGSWDGRSKNRRVTVRLEKLEASQPNTKPANSMAGVDPPK
;
A
#
# COMPACT_ATOMS: atom_id res chain seq x y z
N MET A 1 -15.94 22.99 109.96
CA MET A 1 -14.77 23.88 109.92
C MET A 1 -13.82 23.30 108.89
N THR A 2 -13.48 24.09 107.95
CA THR A 2 -12.36 24.03 107.00
C THR A 2 -12.79 23.93 105.53
N GLU A 3 -12.35 24.88 104.98
CA GLU A 3 -12.52 25.55 103.70
C GLU A 3 -12.02 24.69 102.48
N LYS A 4 -12.85 24.62 101.42
CA LYS A 4 -12.49 24.01 100.16
C LYS A 4 -11.99 25.05 99.20
N ARG A 5 -10.78 24.90 98.76
CA ARG A 5 -10.23 25.71 97.72
C ARG A 5 -10.39 25.03 96.34
N ASN A 6 -11.08 25.73 95.48
CA ASN A 6 -11.39 25.32 94.11
C ASN A 6 -10.24 25.60 93.24
N GLN A 7 -9.79 24.60 92.50
CA GLN A 7 -8.81 24.80 91.36
C GLN A 7 -9.47 24.37 90.06
N ASN A 8 -9.78 25.39 89.26
CA ASN A 8 -10.18 25.22 87.87
C ASN A 8 -8.95 24.88 87.05
N GLN A 9 -8.93 23.69 86.45
CA GLN A 9 -8.02 23.37 85.41
C GLN A 9 -8.73 23.56 84.03
N ASN A 10 -8.31 24.55 83.31
CA ASN A 10 -8.68 24.78 81.92
C ASN A 10 -8.00 23.74 81.02
N ILE A 11 -8.72 22.78 80.51
CA ILE A 11 -8.27 21.86 79.47
C ILE A 11 -8.53 22.56 78.07
N ALA A 12 -7.48 23.12 77.54
CA ALA A 12 -7.52 23.60 76.16
C ALA A 12 -7.50 22.45 75.14
N VAL A 13 -8.63 22.10 74.59
CA VAL A 13 -8.74 21.12 73.50
C VAL A 13 -8.25 21.78 72.23
N ARG A 14 -7.04 21.45 71.79
CA ARG A 14 -6.51 21.83 70.47
C ARG A 14 -7.15 20.92 69.42
N PHE A 15 -8.09 21.46 68.63
CA PHE A 15 -8.57 20.85 67.40
C PHE A 15 -7.46 20.99 66.33
N LEU A 16 -6.77 19.90 66.02
CA LEU A 16 -5.95 19.79 64.86
C LEU A 16 -6.89 19.55 63.64
N LEU A 17 -7.22 20.61 62.91
CA LEU A 17 -7.82 20.48 61.58
C LEU A 17 -6.78 19.90 60.62
N GLY A 18 -6.87 18.57 60.43
CA GLY A 18 -6.13 17.88 59.36
C GLY A 18 -6.75 18.25 58.00
N VAL A 19 -6.13 19.14 57.26
CA VAL A 19 -6.49 19.39 55.88
C VAL A 19 -6.05 18.15 55.06
N VAL A 20 -7.00 17.26 54.78
CA VAL A 20 -6.78 16.18 53.81
C VAL A 20 -6.78 16.81 52.40
N LEU A 21 -5.61 17.09 51.88
CA LEU A 21 -5.42 17.39 50.43
C LEU A 21 -5.79 16.13 49.66
N LEU A 22 -7.02 16.07 49.14
CA LEU A 22 -7.41 15.14 48.10
C LEU A 22 -6.64 15.49 46.85
N VAL A 23 -5.45 14.88 46.66
CA VAL A 23 -4.75 14.88 45.39
C VAL A 23 -5.58 14.09 44.42
N SER A 24 -6.46 14.75 43.67
CA SER A 24 -7.15 14.17 42.52
C SER A 24 -6.07 13.86 41.44
N THR A 25 -5.56 12.65 41.46
CA THR A 25 -4.75 12.15 40.33
C THR A 25 -5.66 12.20 39.10
N PRO A 26 -5.30 12.96 38.05
CA PRO A 26 -6.05 12.89 36.79
C PRO A 26 -6.00 11.46 36.30
N LEU A 27 -7.16 10.82 36.18
CA LEU A 27 -7.29 9.55 35.49
C LEU A 27 -6.87 9.79 34.05
N LEU A 28 -5.64 9.37 33.71
CA LEU A 28 -5.13 9.42 32.35
C LEU A 28 -5.99 8.46 31.51
N GLN A 29 -6.98 9.02 30.79
CA GLN A 29 -7.86 8.25 29.93
C GLN A 29 -7.19 8.03 28.57
N ALA A 30 -7.22 6.79 28.09
CA ALA A 30 -6.78 6.46 26.74
C ALA A 30 -7.62 7.20 25.69
N THR A 31 -6.98 7.80 24.70
CA THR A 31 -7.70 8.44 23.58
C THR A 31 -8.14 7.38 22.59
N THR A 32 -9.46 7.18 22.46
CA THR A 32 -10.01 6.21 21.51
C THR A 32 -10.55 6.92 20.29
N TYR A 33 -10.04 6.54 19.12
CA TYR A 33 -10.54 6.96 17.80
C TYR A 33 -11.48 5.88 17.29
N THR A 34 -12.75 6.20 17.15
CA THR A 34 -13.79 5.28 16.65
C THR A 34 -14.82 6.04 15.86
N THR A 35 -15.56 5.36 15.02
CA THR A 35 -16.67 5.93 14.26
C THR A 35 -17.87 6.32 15.11
N GLY A 36 -17.92 5.90 16.40
CA GLY A 36 -19.04 6.19 17.30
C GLY A 36 -20.36 5.60 16.79
N ILE A 37 -21.48 6.27 17.19
CA ILE A 37 -22.85 5.85 16.80
C ILE A 37 -23.17 6.31 15.36
N ASN A 38 -22.50 7.37 14.84
CA ASN A 38 -22.54 7.74 13.42
C ASN A 38 -21.33 7.12 12.74
N PRO A 39 -21.49 5.92 12.18
CA PRO A 39 -20.38 5.24 11.53
C PRO A 39 -19.96 6.06 10.30
N GLY A 40 -18.67 6.39 10.22
CA GLY A 40 -18.08 6.64 8.94
C GLY A 40 -18.37 5.44 8.07
N GLU A 41 -19.17 5.63 7.03
CA GLU A 41 -19.63 4.55 6.18
C GLU A 41 -18.44 3.84 5.54
N TRP A 42 -18.44 2.52 5.59
CA TRP A 42 -17.56 1.75 4.75
C TRP A 42 -17.83 2.12 3.29
N LYS A 43 -16.78 2.23 2.52
CA LYS A 43 -16.84 2.60 1.11
C LYS A 43 -15.93 1.72 0.28
N THR A 44 -16.49 1.17 -0.80
CA THR A 44 -15.73 0.48 -1.83
C THR A 44 -15.40 1.43 -2.99
N VAL A 45 -14.13 1.49 -3.35
CA VAL A 45 -13.66 2.18 -4.56
C VAL A 45 -13.16 1.11 -5.52
N SER A 46 -13.83 1.00 -6.67
CA SER A 46 -13.63 -0.06 -7.63
C SER A 46 -13.06 0.46 -8.95
N SER A 47 -12.03 -0.23 -9.44
CA SER A 47 -11.53 -0.12 -10.80
C SER A 47 -10.96 -1.45 -11.25
N VAL A 48 -10.71 -1.65 -12.53
CA VAL A 48 -10.02 -2.85 -13.04
C VAL A 48 -8.55 -2.91 -12.63
N PHE A 49 -7.99 -1.82 -12.12
CA PHE A 49 -6.59 -1.71 -11.69
C PHE A 49 -6.40 -1.85 -10.18
N GLU A 50 -7.41 -1.45 -9.40
CA GLU A 50 -7.31 -1.41 -7.94
C GLU A 50 -8.68 -1.45 -7.29
N CYS A 51 -8.82 -2.25 -6.25
CA CYS A 51 -9.96 -2.28 -5.36
C CYS A 51 -9.55 -1.78 -3.98
N ARG A 52 -10.34 -0.88 -3.42
CA ARG A 52 -10.15 -0.42 -2.04
C ARG A 52 -11.46 -0.53 -1.27
N LEU A 53 -11.34 -1.00 -0.03
CA LEU A 53 -12.39 -0.97 0.98
C LEU A 53 -11.91 -0.07 2.10
N GLU A 54 -12.56 1.06 2.30
CA GLU A 54 -12.12 2.13 3.19
C GLU A 54 -13.16 2.38 4.29
N GLN A 55 -12.70 2.61 5.52
CA GLN A 55 -13.54 3.14 6.58
C GLN A 55 -12.90 4.42 7.12
N PRO A 56 -13.57 5.57 7.04
CA PRO A 56 -13.12 6.78 7.70
C PRO A 56 -13.29 6.65 9.21
N VAL A 57 -12.24 7.03 9.95
CA VAL A 57 -12.26 7.11 11.41
C VAL A 57 -12.16 8.59 11.80
N PRO A 58 -13.23 9.18 12.37
CA PRO A 58 -13.28 10.60 12.73
C PRO A 58 -12.07 11.01 13.56
N LEU A 59 -11.56 12.21 13.32
CA LEU A 59 -10.39 12.82 13.97
C LEU A 59 -9.06 12.08 13.75
N PHE A 60 -9.07 10.89 13.13
CA PHE A 60 -7.86 10.12 12.85
C PHE A 60 -7.51 10.16 11.35
N GLY A 61 -8.36 9.59 10.52
CA GLY A 61 -8.11 9.39 9.09
C GLY A 61 -8.89 8.20 8.58
N ASP A 62 -8.22 7.22 7.98
CA ASP A 62 -8.88 6.07 7.38
C ASP A 62 -8.12 4.76 7.62
N ILE A 63 -8.86 3.66 7.76
CA ILE A 63 -8.34 2.31 7.49
C ILE A 63 -8.66 1.95 6.04
N VAL A 64 -7.69 1.41 5.32
CA VAL A 64 -7.83 1.06 3.90
C VAL A 64 -7.33 -0.36 3.67
N PHE A 65 -8.21 -1.22 3.20
CA PHE A 65 -7.85 -2.49 2.58
C PHE A 65 -7.71 -2.27 1.09
N ARG A 66 -6.58 -2.69 0.50
CA ARG A 66 -6.27 -2.43 -0.90
C ARG A 66 -5.73 -3.66 -1.59
N THR A 67 -6.24 -3.91 -2.79
CA THR A 67 -5.70 -4.90 -3.72
C THR A 67 -5.49 -4.25 -5.07
N ARG A 68 -4.27 -4.26 -5.57
CA ARG A 68 -3.96 -3.84 -6.95
C ARG A 68 -3.97 -5.06 -7.86
N ALA A 69 -4.29 -4.84 -9.12
CA ALA A 69 -4.23 -5.86 -10.16
C ALA A 69 -2.90 -6.62 -10.11
N GLY A 70 -2.96 -7.97 -10.02
CA GLY A 70 -1.79 -8.83 -9.94
C GLY A 70 -1.00 -8.80 -8.62
N GLU A 71 -1.51 -8.12 -7.58
CA GLU A 71 -0.88 -8.06 -6.26
C GLU A 71 -1.75 -8.72 -5.20
N ALA A 72 -1.12 -9.15 -4.11
CA ALA A 72 -1.83 -9.61 -2.94
C ALA A 72 -2.48 -8.43 -2.19
N SER A 73 -3.60 -8.69 -1.53
CA SER A 73 -4.29 -7.72 -0.69
C SER A 73 -3.39 -7.23 0.45
N GLY A 74 -3.55 -5.99 0.86
CA GLY A 74 -2.89 -5.43 2.02
C GLY A 74 -3.82 -4.46 2.75
N ALA A 75 -3.46 -4.06 3.96
CA ALA A 75 -4.18 -3.01 4.68
C ALA A 75 -3.21 -1.96 5.23
N TYR A 76 -3.66 -0.72 5.32
CA TYR A 76 -2.87 0.34 5.91
C TYR A 76 -3.75 1.38 6.61
N LEU A 77 -3.17 2.05 7.58
CA LEU A 77 -3.76 3.24 8.17
C LEU A 77 -3.26 4.47 7.42
N ARG A 78 -4.18 5.38 7.13
CA ARG A 78 -3.90 6.72 6.63
C ARG A 78 -4.38 7.72 7.67
N SER A 79 -3.45 8.45 8.29
CA SER A 79 -3.76 9.47 9.28
C SER A 79 -3.57 10.86 8.70
N LYS A 80 -4.46 11.79 9.03
CA LYS A 80 -4.33 13.21 8.65
C LYS A 80 -3.17 13.87 9.38
N THR A 81 -2.87 13.40 10.59
CA THR A 81 -1.76 13.86 11.42
C THR A 81 -1.09 12.66 12.09
N ALA A 82 0.19 12.78 12.44
CA ALA A 82 0.87 11.73 13.19
C ALA A 82 0.22 11.60 14.59
N ARG A 83 -0.37 10.45 14.89
CA ARG A 83 -1.10 10.18 16.14
C ARG A 83 -0.46 9.08 16.98
N PHE A 84 0.23 8.15 16.34
CA PHE A 84 0.89 7.03 17.00
C PHE A 84 2.40 7.24 17.11
N ALA A 85 2.97 6.79 18.21
CA ALA A 85 4.41 6.64 18.32
C ALA A 85 4.89 5.47 17.45
N ALA A 86 6.18 5.48 17.08
CA ALA A 86 6.80 4.29 16.52
C ALA A 86 6.94 3.21 17.60
N GLY A 87 6.83 1.94 17.20
CA GLY A 87 6.93 0.79 18.11
C GLY A 87 5.92 -0.30 17.79
N ASP A 88 5.71 -1.23 18.68
CA ASP A 88 4.76 -2.30 18.52
C ASP A 88 3.37 -1.91 19.06
N ALA A 89 2.35 -2.05 18.22
CA ALA A 89 0.96 -1.89 18.59
C ALA A 89 0.31 -3.26 18.81
N ALA A 90 -0.55 -3.36 19.82
CA ALA A 90 -1.38 -4.54 19.99
C ALA A 90 -2.56 -4.49 19.03
N MET A 91 -2.88 -5.63 18.41
CA MET A 91 -4.06 -5.79 17.56
C MET A 91 -4.97 -6.86 18.15
N VAL A 92 -6.25 -6.51 18.37
CA VAL A 92 -7.23 -7.37 19.04
C VAL A 92 -8.54 -7.35 18.26
N ALA A 93 -9.10 -8.53 17.99
CA ALA A 93 -10.47 -8.64 17.48
C ALA A 93 -11.43 -8.67 18.69
N ARG A 94 -12.09 -7.53 18.93
CA ARG A 94 -13.02 -7.37 20.04
C ARG A 94 -14.42 -7.83 19.68
N THR A 95 -15.09 -8.39 20.65
CA THR A 95 -16.51 -8.69 20.53
C THR A 95 -17.30 -7.40 20.74
N PRO A 96 -18.26 -7.08 19.86
CA PRO A 96 -19.12 -5.92 20.06
C PRO A 96 -19.94 -6.04 21.35
N VAL A 97 -20.29 -4.89 21.94
CA VAL A 97 -21.01 -4.79 23.23
C VAL A 97 -22.31 -5.59 23.26
N TRP A 98 -22.96 -5.75 22.10
CA TRP A 98 -24.22 -6.51 21.96
C TRP A 98 -24.04 -8.04 21.87
N ARG A 99 -22.78 -8.54 21.90
CA ARG A 99 -22.46 -9.98 21.94
C ARG A 99 -21.53 -10.31 23.11
N PRO A 100 -21.92 -10.07 24.35
CA PRO A 100 -21.01 -10.10 25.51
C PRO A 100 -20.44 -11.48 25.87
N LYS A 101 -20.99 -12.56 25.30
CA LYS A 101 -20.59 -13.96 25.62
C LYS A 101 -19.37 -14.45 24.80
N GLN A 102 -18.89 -13.67 23.84
CA GLN A 102 -17.74 -14.07 23.03
C GLN A 102 -16.47 -13.40 23.56
N GLU A 103 -15.39 -14.15 23.69
CA GLU A 103 -14.09 -13.62 24.11
C GLU A 103 -13.41 -12.83 22.98
N SER A 104 -12.64 -11.81 23.34
CA SER A 104 -11.78 -11.08 22.42
C SER A 104 -10.59 -11.95 22.01
N ILE A 105 -10.16 -11.84 20.75
CA ILE A 105 -9.08 -12.63 20.18
C ILE A 105 -7.86 -11.73 19.99
N ASN A 106 -6.74 -12.11 20.61
CA ASN A 106 -5.49 -11.42 20.40
C ASN A 106 -4.92 -11.80 19.00
N LEU A 107 -4.74 -10.81 18.14
CA LEU A 107 -4.19 -10.97 16.79
C LEU A 107 -2.67 -10.71 16.75
N GLY A 108 -2.06 -10.48 17.90
CA GLY A 108 -0.63 -10.24 18.07
C GLY A 108 -0.21 -8.78 17.89
N ALA A 109 1.09 -8.55 17.92
CA ALA A 109 1.67 -7.23 17.74
C ALA A 109 1.89 -6.90 16.25
N VAL A 110 1.82 -5.60 15.92
CA VAL A 110 2.09 -5.05 14.60
C VAL A 110 2.98 -3.83 14.72
N ALA A 111 3.99 -3.74 13.86
CA ALA A 111 4.92 -2.62 13.88
C ALA A 111 4.26 -1.32 13.38
N MET A 112 4.34 -0.29 14.20
CA MET A 112 3.88 1.06 13.88
C MET A 112 5.06 1.96 13.56
N LYS A 113 4.87 2.87 12.61
CA LYS A 113 5.82 3.92 12.25
C LYS A 113 5.24 5.30 12.55
N GLN A 114 6.10 6.24 12.85
CA GLN A 114 5.66 7.63 12.95
C GLN A 114 5.32 8.19 11.56
N GLY A 115 4.29 9.03 11.47
CA GLY A 115 3.90 9.70 10.23
C GLY A 115 2.44 9.50 9.85
N THR A 116 2.11 9.88 8.62
CA THR A 116 0.74 9.82 8.08
C THR A 116 0.31 8.43 7.58
N ARG A 117 1.24 7.49 7.49
CA ARG A 117 0.98 6.07 7.19
C ARG A 117 1.62 5.19 8.27
N PRO A 118 1.06 5.21 9.48
CA PRO A 118 1.71 4.59 10.62
C PRO A 118 1.73 3.06 10.56
N LEU A 119 0.81 2.43 9.84
CA LEU A 119 0.69 0.98 9.75
C LEU A 119 0.56 0.53 8.30
N TRP A 120 1.29 -0.55 7.98
CA TRP A 120 1.12 -1.34 6.76
C TRP A 120 1.11 -2.82 7.10
N LEU A 121 0.07 -3.52 6.67
CA LEU A 121 -0.13 -4.95 6.89
C LEU A 121 -0.11 -5.69 5.55
N GLY A 122 0.68 -6.76 5.50
CA GLY A 122 0.66 -7.69 4.36
C GLY A 122 -0.61 -8.54 4.31
N SER A 123 -0.73 -9.37 3.26
CA SER A 123 -1.96 -10.09 2.92
C SER A 123 -2.50 -10.94 4.07
N LYS A 124 -1.67 -11.76 4.72
CA LYS A 124 -2.11 -12.62 5.82
C LYS A 124 -2.80 -11.87 6.95
N ARG A 125 -2.25 -10.70 7.33
CA ARG A 125 -2.82 -9.86 8.38
C ARG A 125 -4.08 -9.12 7.91
N ALA A 126 -4.09 -8.62 6.67
CA ALA A 126 -5.26 -7.97 6.08
C ALA A 126 -6.43 -8.95 5.94
N GLU A 127 -6.19 -10.16 5.47
CA GLU A 127 -7.19 -11.22 5.36
C GLU A 127 -7.74 -11.64 6.73
N LEU A 128 -6.86 -11.75 7.74
CA LEU A 128 -7.26 -12.04 9.12
C LEU A 128 -8.19 -10.96 9.67
N MET A 129 -7.88 -9.68 9.44
CA MET A 129 -8.77 -8.58 9.84
C MET A 129 -10.12 -8.65 9.13
N LEU A 130 -10.12 -8.85 7.80
CA LEU A 130 -11.36 -8.97 7.01
C LEU A 130 -12.23 -10.14 7.47
N SER A 131 -11.62 -11.29 7.81
CA SER A 131 -12.33 -12.44 8.36
C SER A 131 -13.04 -12.09 9.67
N HIS A 132 -12.33 -11.49 10.63
CA HIS A 132 -12.93 -11.11 11.92
C HIS A 132 -14.00 -10.02 11.78
N LEU A 133 -13.81 -9.06 10.86
CA LEU A 133 -14.84 -8.05 10.55
C LEU A 133 -16.09 -8.71 9.96
N SER A 134 -15.93 -9.72 9.07
CA SER A 134 -17.07 -10.46 8.51
C SER A 134 -17.81 -11.31 9.55
N ASP A 135 -17.10 -11.80 10.57
CA ASP A 135 -17.68 -12.47 11.73
C ASP A 135 -18.41 -11.50 12.71
N GLY A 136 -18.34 -10.20 12.42
CA GLY A 136 -18.97 -9.17 13.25
C GLY A 136 -18.13 -8.75 14.45
N ARG A 137 -16.82 -9.00 14.45
CA ARG A 137 -15.87 -8.51 15.47
C ARG A 137 -15.24 -7.20 15.03
N GLU A 138 -15.06 -6.29 15.96
CA GLU A 138 -14.35 -5.04 15.73
C GLU A 138 -12.84 -5.26 15.87
N ILE A 139 -12.04 -4.54 15.09
CA ILE A 139 -10.58 -4.60 15.22
C ILE A 139 -10.10 -3.38 15.99
N GLU A 140 -9.49 -3.60 17.15
CA GLU A 140 -8.83 -2.55 17.91
C GLU A 140 -7.32 -2.64 17.70
N ILE A 141 -6.71 -1.49 17.41
CA ILE A 141 -5.27 -1.31 17.33
C ILE A 141 -4.89 -0.29 18.38
N SER A 142 -4.04 -0.68 19.34
CA SER A 142 -3.62 0.18 20.43
C SER A 142 -2.10 0.32 20.47
N ASN A 143 -1.62 1.54 20.69
CA ASN A 143 -0.21 1.88 20.78
C ASN A 143 -0.02 3.10 21.72
N PRO A 144 1.11 3.25 22.41
CA PRO A 144 1.43 4.48 23.11
C PRO A 144 1.25 5.70 22.22
N ALA A 145 0.59 6.74 22.72
CA ALA A 145 0.45 7.99 22.01
C ALA A 145 1.83 8.68 21.87
N TRP A 146 2.09 9.33 20.73
CA TRP A 146 3.37 10.02 20.51
C TRP A 146 3.54 11.27 21.40
N TYR A 147 2.42 11.88 21.81
CA TYR A 147 2.41 12.98 22.78
C TYR A 147 2.22 12.39 24.19
N ARG A 148 3.17 12.63 25.03
CA ARG A 148 3.36 11.97 26.35
C ARG A 148 2.24 12.11 27.37
N GLU A 149 1.23 12.91 27.12
CA GLU A 149 0.14 13.17 28.08
C GLU A 149 -0.99 12.13 28.04
N SER A 150 -1.05 11.28 27.00
CA SER A 150 -2.01 10.19 26.91
C SER A 150 -1.28 8.85 26.90
N PRO A 151 -1.58 7.95 27.84
CA PRO A 151 -0.84 6.69 27.97
C PRO A 151 -1.04 5.74 26.79
N GLU A 152 -2.17 5.86 26.09
CA GLU A 152 -2.51 4.94 24.99
C GLU A 152 -3.43 5.61 23.98
N ALA A 153 -3.13 5.44 22.69
CA ALA A 153 -4.04 5.76 21.60
C ALA A 153 -4.64 4.46 21.07
N ARG A 154 -5.96 4.40 20.94
CA ARG A 154 -6.72 3.26 20.42
C ARG A 154 -7.46 3.64 19.16
N LEU A 155 -7.35 2.81 18.13
CA LEU A 155 -8.13 2.92 16.91
C LEU A 155 -9.08 1.73 16.85
N ALA A 156 -10.38 1.96 16.75
CA ALA A 156 -11.39 0.92 16.57
C ALA A 156 -11.94 0.95 15.14
N VAL A 157 -11.80 -0.19 14.45
CA VAL A 157 -12.39 -0.46 13.12
C VAL A 157 -13.69 -1.23 13.38
N THR A 158 -14.82 -0.63 13.04
CA THR A 158 -16.15 -1.15 13.37
C THR A 158 -16.77 -1.93 12.21
N THR A 159 -17.76 -2.77 12.52
CA THR A 159 -18.44 -3.63 11.52
C THR A 159 -19.74 -3.02 10.99
N ILE A 160 -20.10 -1.81 11.43
CA ILE A 160 -21.34 -1.16 10.99
C ILE A 160 -21.23 -0.81 9.49
N GLY A 161 -22.15 -1.31 8.67
CA GLY A 161 -22.14 -1.14 7.22
C GLY A 161 -21.12 -2.02 6.47
N PHE A 162 -20.25 -2.77 7.18
CA PHE A 162 -19.16 -3.54 6.57
C PHE A 162 -19.63 -4.57 5.55
N ARG A 163 -20.64 -5.37 5.86
CA ARG A 163 -21.04 -6.53 5.03
C ARG A 163 -21.41 -6.15 3.61
N HIS A 164 -22.16 -5.07 3.44
CA HIS A 164 -22.56 -4.57 2.12
C HIS A 164 -21.35 -4.17 1.30
N GLU A 165 -20.51 -3.30 1.84
CA GLU A 165 -19.33 -2.82 1.15
C GLU A 165 -18.25 -3.89 0.94
N TYR A 166 -18.16 -4.85 1.85
CA TYR A 166 -17.28 -6.01 1.66
C TYR A 166 -17.72 -6.90 0.49
N SER A 167 -19.04 -7.07 0.30
CA SER A 167 -19.56 -7.76 -0.89
C SER A 167 -19.18 -7.03 -2.18
N ASN A 168 -19.30 -5.69 -2.20
CA ASN A 168 -18.89 -4.86 -3.33
C ASN A 168 -17.36 -4.98 -3.59
N TYR A 169 -16.57 -5.00 -2.53
CA TYR A 169 -15.13 -5.20 -2.61
C TYR A 169 -14.75 -6.57 -3.18
N LEU A 170 -15.41 -7.66 -2.76
CA LEU A 170 -15.20 -9.00 -3.32
C LEU A 170 -15.57 -9.05 -4.81
N SER A 171 -16.64 -8.40 -5.21
CA SER A 171 -17.05 -8.28 -6.62
C SER A 171 -16.00 -7.51 -7.43
N CYS A 172 -15.45 -6.44 -6.87
CA CYS A 172 -14.34 -5.71 -7.48
C CYS A 172 -13.10 -6.59 -7.67
N LEU A 173 -12.72 -7.38 -6.65
CA LEU A 173 -11.55 -8.27 -6.73
C LEU A 173 -11.65 -9.27 -7.89
N ALA A 174 -12.86 -9.80 -8.15
CA ALA A 174 -13.11 -10.71 -9.25
C ALA A 174 -12.94 -10.05 -10.64
N GLY A 175 -13.06 -8.72 -10.72
CA GLY A 175 -12.89 -7.94 -11.95
C GLY A 175 -11.48 -7.34 -12.14
N LEU A 176 -10.54 -7.58 -11.24
CA LEU A 176 -9.19 -7.04 -11.38
C LEU A 176 -8.43 -7.65 -12.56
N LEU A 177 -7.64 -6.83 -13.22
CA LEU A 177 -6.70 -7.29 -14.25
C LEU A 177 -5.66 -8.27 -13.64
N PRO A 178 -5.12 -9.20 -14.46
CA PRO A 178 -4.15 -10.19 -13.99
C PRO A 178 -2.79 -9.59 -13.60
N ALA A 179 -2.51 -8.35 -13.99
CA ALA A 179 -1.29 -7.62 -13.66
C ALA A 179 -1.49 -6.11 -13.84
N ASN A 180 -0.70 -5.32 -13.10
CA ASN A 180 -0.66 -3.87 -13.22
C ASN A 180 0.49 -3.37 -14.10
N PHE A 181 0.52 -2.06 -14.38
CA PHE A 181 1.54 -1.44 -15.20
C PHE A 181 2.97 -1.62 -14.63
N ASP A 182 3.15 -1.51 -13.31
CA ASP A 182 4.48 -1.61 -12.70
C ASP A 182 5.11 -2.99 -12.90
N GLN A 183 4.28 -4.04 -12.92
CA GLN A 183 4.68 -5.42 -13.18
C GLN A 183 5.01 -5.68 -14.66
N LEU A 184 4.28 -5.03 -15.57
CA LEU A 184 4.37 -5.30 -17.00
C LEU A 184 5.22 -4.28 -17.77
N ARG A 185 5.52 -3.11 -17.17
CA ARG A 185 6.26 -2.03 -17.87
C ARG A 185 7.59 -2.48 -18.46
N ARG A 186 8.15 -3.60 -18.00
CA ARG A 186 9.33 -4.23 -18.56
C ARG A 186 9.19 -5.74 -18.46
N THR A 187 8.76 -6.36 -19.54
CA THR A 187 8.49 -7.79 -19.63
C THR A 187 9.54 -8.47 -20.49
N ALA A 188 10.13 -9.57 -20.00
CA ALA A 188 11.07 -10.37 -20.77
C ALA A 188 10.40 -11.65 -21.29
N VAL A 189 10.60 -11.94 -22.56
CA VAL A 189 10.20 -13.18 -23.23
C VAL A 189 11.49 -13.94 -23.57
N TYR A 190 11.59 -15.19 -23.12
CA TYR A 190 12.81 -15.99 -23.26
C TYR A 190 12.68 -17.03 -24.37
N PHE A 191 13.80 -17.29 -25.06
CA PHE A 191 13.92 -18.18 -26.21
C PHE A 191 14.88 -19.34 -25.92
N ARG A 192 14.65 -20.46 -26.59
CA ARG A 192 15.63 -21.57 -26.65
C ARG A 192 16.82 -21.18 -27.51
N ASN A 193 17.87 -22.00 -27.45
CA ASN A 193 19.05 -21.79 -28.27
C ASN A 193 18.70 -21.90 -29.77
N GLY A 194 19.12 -20.93 -30.56
CA GLY A 194 18.87 -20.88 -32.02
C GLY A 194 17.40 -20.62 -32.42
N ASP A 195 16.46 -20.59 -31.49
CA ASP A 195 15.03 -20.48 -31.78
C ASP A 195 14.57 -19.02 -31.95
N ALA A 196 13.84 -18.75 -33.04
CA ALA A 196 13.09 -17.52 -33.30
C ALA A 196 11.76 -17.82 -34.04
N GLU A 197 11.32 -19.07 -34.08
CA GLU A 197 10.20 -19.47 -34.95
C GLU A 197 8.85 -19.37 -34.20
N TYR A 198 8.82 -19.62 -32.90
CA TYR A 198 7.56 -19.61 -32.15
C TYR A 198 7.67 -19.08 -30.73
N LEU A 199 6.55 -18.54 -30.24
CA LEU A 199 6.39 -18.15 -28.84
C LEU A 199 5.79 -19.32 -28.05
N ASN A 200 6.47 -19.75 -27.00
CA ASN A 200 5.92 -20.76 -26.09
C ASN A 200 4.73 -20.23 -25.28
N ALA A 201 4.01 -21.11 -24.59
CA ALA A 201 2.81 -20.76 -23.85
C ALA A 201 3.07 -19.68 -22.77
N THR A 202 4.22 -19.73 -22.07
CA THR A 202 4.60 -18.72 -21.06
C THR A 202 4.83 -17.36 -21.71
N ALA A 203 5.55 -17.30 -22.82
CA ALA A 203 5.77 -16.08 -23.57
C ALA A 203 4.45 -15.44 -24.02
N ARG A 204 3.56 -16.23 -24.64
CA ARG A 204 2.23 -15.77 -25.03
C ARG A 204 1.42 -15.25 -23.84
N SER A 205 1.40 -15.98 -22.73
CA SER A 205 0.70 -15.53 -21.52
C SER A 205 1.21 -14.18 -20.99
N HIS A 206 2.52 -13.93 -21.03
CA HIS A 206 3.07 -12.63 -20.64
C HIS A 206 2.65 -11.51 -21.60
N LEU A 207 2.68 -11.77 -22.90
CA LEU A 207 2.25 -10.80 -23.91
C LEU A 207 0.74 -10.55 -23.87
N ASP A 208 -0.07 -11.57 -23.62
CA ASP A 208 -1.52 -11.42 -23.47
C ASP A 208 -1.90 -10.56 -22.25
N LYS A 209 -1.14 -10.61 -21.15
CA LYS A 209 -1.31 -9.69 -20.02
C LYS A 209 -1.02 -8.24 -20.42
N ILE A 210 0.01 -8.00 -21.24
CA ILE A 210 0.30 -6.67 -21.80
C ILE A 210 -0.88 -6.18 -22.64
N VAL A 211 -1.36 -7.01 -23.56
CA VAL A 211 -2.51 -6.67 -24.43
C VAL A 211 -3.73 -6.33 -23.59
N THR A 212 -4.02 -7.14 -22.57
CA THR A 212 -5.14 -6.91 -21.65
C THR A 212 -5.00 -5.59 -20.90
N LEU A 213 -3.80 -5.27 -20.39
CA LEU A 213 -3.54 -4.00 -19.72
C LEU A 213 -3.78 -2.81 -20.65
N VAL A 214 -3.22 -2.86 -21.87
CA VAL A 214 -3.30 -1.77 -22.85
C VAL A 214 -4.71 -1.46 -23.27
N LYS A 215 -5.56 -2.48 -23.41
CA LYS A 215 -6.99 -2.31 -23.71
C LYS A 215 -7.74 -1.48 -22.66
N HIS A 216 -7.27 -1.49 -21.41
CA HIS A 216 -7.89 -0.77 -20.30
C HIS A 216 -7.14 0.52 -19.92
N ASP A 217 -5.92 0.71 -20.38
CA ASP A 217 -5.11 1.91 -20.11
C ASP A 217 -4.63 2.56 -21.43
N PRO A 218 -5.45 3.43 -22.04
CA PRO A 218 -5.12 4.07 -23.32
C PRO A 218 -3.94 5.05 -23.25
N LYS A 219 -3.41 5.33 -22.07
CA LYS A 219 -2.19 6.13 -21.90
C LYS A 219 -0.94 5.36 -22.31
N ILE A 220 -0.98 4.03 -22.37
CA ILE A 220 0.13 3.20 -22.84
C ILE A 220 0.11 3.21 -24.38
N GLN A 221 1.03 3.98 -24.98
CA GLN A 221 1.00 4.21 -26.42
C GLN A 221 2.34 3.91 -27.11
N LYS A 222 3.37 3.52 -26.38
CA LYS A 222 4.65 3.22 -26.96
C LYS A 222 5.27 1.96 -26.39
N PHE A 223 5.79 1.13 -27.29
CA PHE A 223 6.34 -0.17 -26.97
C PHE A 223 7.74 -0.26 -27.59
N TYR A 224 8.75 -0.50 -26.78
CA TYR A 224 10.09 -0.80 -27.26
C TYR A 224 10.31 -2.30 -27.16
N ILE A 225 10.61 -2.92 -28.30
CA ILE A 225 10.81 -4.36 -28.42
C ILE A 225 12.26 -4.59 -28.73
N ASP A 226 13.03 -4.96 -27.72
CA ASP A 226 14.49 -5.11 -27.77
C ASP A 226 14.87 -6.60 -27.82
N GLY A 227 15.42 -7.06 -28.95
CA GLY A 227 15.90 -8.43 -29.16
C GLY A 227 17.36 -8.61 -28.74
N HIS A 228 17.65 -9.75 -28.08
CA HIS A 228 19.00 -10.11 -27.61
C HIS A 228 19.30 -11.58 -27.81
N THR A 229 20.62 -11.91 -27.92
CA THR A 229 21.14 -13.27 -27.91
C THR A 229 22.14 -13.46 -26.77
N ASP A 230 22.56 -14.71 -26.55
CA ASP A 230 23.80 -15.02 -25.85
C ASP A 230 25.00 -14.87 -26.82
N THR A 231 26.20 -15.23 -26.38
CA THR A 231 27.46 -15.11 -27.16
C THR A 231 27.83 -16.38 -27.92
N VAL A 232 26.91 -17.35 -28.07
CA VAL A 232 27.19 -18.58 -28.85
C VAL A 232 26.88 -18.32 -30.30
N GLY A 233 27.85 -18.66 -31.19
CA GLY A 233 27.76 -18.44 -32.63
C GLY A 233 28.39 -17.11 -33.09
N ASP A 234 28.28 -16.84 -34.40
CA ASP A 234 28.82 -15.64 -35.00
C ASP A 234 28.04 -14.39 -34.65
N ARG A 235 28.76 -13.28 -34.54
CA ARG A 235 28.17 -11.99 -34.14
C ARG A 235 27.15 -11.47 -35.15
N ALA A 236 27.38 -11.72 -36.46
CA ALA A 236 26.43 -11.33 -37.49
C ALA A 236 25.15 -12.14 -37.40
N ASP A 237 25.26 -13.46 -37.21
CA ASP A 237 24.12 -14.36 -37.02
C ASP A 237 23.33 -14.03 -35.75
N ASN A 238 24.02 -13.71 -34.64
CA ASN A 238 23.41 -13.26 -33.41
C ASN A 238 22.63 -11.96 -33.57
N LEU A 239 23.15 -11.02 -34.41
CA LEU A 239 22.44 -9.78 -34.69
C LEU A 239 21.13 -10.07 -35.45
N GLU A 240 21.17 -10.90 -36.50
CA GLU A 240 19.99 -11.28 -37.29
C GLU A 240 19.00 -12.10 -36.44
N LEU A 241 19.47 -13.07 -35.64
CA LEU A 241 18.64 -13.86 -34.74
C LEU A 241 17.89 -12.97 -33.72
N SER A 242 18.57 -11.94 -33.19
CA SER A 242 17.95 -10.98 -32.29
C SER A 242 16.85 -10.15 -32.96
N LYS A 243 17.01 -9.82 -34.26
CA LYS A 243 16.00 -9.14 -35.05
C LYS A 243 14.79 -10.03 -35.31
N LEU A 244 14.98 -11.26 -35.77
CA LEU A 244 13.89 -12.23 -35.99
C LEU A 244 13.05 -12.45 -34.74
N ARG A 245 13.68 -12.57 -33.57
CA ARG A 245 12.97 -12.69 -32.28
C ARG A 245 12.13 -11.45 -31.94
N ALA A 246 12.69 -10.26 -32.17
CA ALA A 246 11.96 -9.01 -31.89
C ALA A 246 10.79 -8.84 -32.87
N GLU A 247 10.97 -9.20 -34.15
CA GLU A 247 9.90 -9.19 -35.16
C GLU A 247 8.78 -10.20 -34.81
N LEU A 248 9.10 -11.41 -34.35
CA LEU A 248 8.14 -12.41 -33.93
C LEU A 248 7.25 -11.90 -32.78
N VAL A 249 7.86 -11.26 -31.77
CA VAL A 249 7.12 -10.65 -30.66
C VAL A 249 6.27 -9.48 -31.15
N SER A 250 6.79 -8.65 -32.04
CA SER A 250 6.06 -7.54 -32.64
C SER A 250 4.83 -8.01 -33.43
N GLN A 251 5.01 -9.00 -34.31
CA GLN A 251 3.90 -9.59 -35.09
C GLN A 251 2.81 -10.18 -34.18
N TYR A 252 3.22 -10.84 -33.08
CA TYR A 252 2.26 -11.32 -32.10
C TYR A 252 1.42 -10.20 -31.49
N LEU A 253 2.05 -9.10 -31.05
CA LEU A 253 1.34 -7.95 -30.47
C LEU A 253 0.43 -7.29 -31.49
N ILE A 254 0.86 -7.13 -32.75
CA ILE A 254 0.03 -6.62 -33.85
C ILE A 254 -1.18 -7.52 -34.08
N SER A 255 -0.99 -8.84 -34.12
CA SER A 255 -2.09 -9.81 -34.30
C SER A 255 -3.14 -9.75 -33.17
N LYS A 256 -2.76 -9.22 -32.00
CA LYS A 256 -3.64 -9.00 -30.84
C LYS A 256 -4.27 -7.59 -30.81
N GLY A 257 -4.01 -6.76 -31.82
CA GLY A 257 -4.61 -5.45 -32.00
C GLY A 257 -3.79 -4.27 -31.48
N ILE A 258 -2.50 -4.44 -31.19
CA ILE A 258 -1.61 -3.31 -30.92
C ILE A 258 -1.22 -2.68 -32.26
N PRO A 259 -1.43 -1.35 -32.47
CA PRO A 259 -1.05 -0.67 -33.70
C PRO A 259 0.45 -0.73 -33.98
N ALA A 260 0.84 -1.02 -35.21
CA ALA A 260 2.24 -1.16 -35.60
C ALA A 260 3.06 0.12 -35.37
N GLU A 261 2.46 1.30 -35.54
CA GLU A 261 3.05 2.62 -35.34
C GLU A 261 3.42 2.90 -33.86
N GLN A 262 2.85 2.13 -32.92
CA GLN A 262 3.22 2.21 -31.51
C GLN A 262 4.45 1.37 -31.15
N LEU A 263 4.90 0.50 -32.07
CA LEU A 263 5.98 -0.44 -31.83
C LEU A 263 7.31 0.10 -32.37
N VAL A 264 8.32 0.14 -31.50
CA VAL A 264 9.70 0.47 -31.85
C VAL A 264 10.54 -0.79 -31.71
N ILE A 265 10.91 -1.41 -32.84
CA ILE A 265 11.66 -2.65 -32.86
C ILE A 265 13.14 -2.31 -32.89
N ARG A 266 13.94 -2.96 -32.03
CA ARG A 266 15.37 -2.82 -31.92
C ARG A 266 16.00 -4.19 -31.71
N TRP A 267 17.21 -4.38 -32.21
CA TRP A 267 17.94 -5.63 -32.06
C TRP A 267 19.40 -5.33 -31.73
N HIS A 268 19.97 -6.13 -30.88
CA HIS A 268 21.24 -5.84 -30.24
C HIS A 268 22.25 -6.99 -30.35
N GLY A 269 21.83 -8.17 -30.81
CA GLY A 269 22.65 -9.37 -30.75
C GLY A 269 23.07 -9.65 -29.30
N GLU A 270 24.37 -9.89 -29.11
CA GLU A 270 24.96 -10.22 -27.81
C GLU A 270 25.42 -9.00 -26.98
N ARG A 271 25.26 -7.75 -27.51
CA ARG A 271 25.90 -6.52 -26.98
C ARG A 271 25.51 -6.16 -25.55
N TYR A 272 24.31 -6.48 -25.12
CA TYR A 272 23.77 -6.07 -23.80
C TYR A 272 23.29 -7.27 -22.99
N PRO A 273 24.23 -8.06 -22.42
CA PRO A 273 23.87 -9.24 -21.65
C PRO A 273 23.18 -8.84 -20.34
N ALA A 274 22.13 -9.57 -19.99
CA ALA A 274 21.44 -9.42 -18.70
C ALA A 274 22.15 -10.23 -17.60
N SER A 275 22.95 -11.24 -18.00
CA SER A 275 23.70 -12.12 -17.09
C SER A 275 24.99 -12.56 -17.76
N SER A 276 25.91 -13.15 -16.98
CA SER A 276 27.15 -13.69 -17.54
C SER A 276 26.87 -14.80 -18.57
N ASN A 277 27.58 -14.75 -19.72
CA ASN A 277 27.50 -15.79 -20.74
C ASN A 277 28.32 -17.05 -20.40
N GLY A 278 29.09 -17.04 -19.31
CA GLY A 278 29.93 -18.18 -18.88
C GLY A 278 29.15 -19.41 -18.40
N SER A 279 27.91 -19.24 -17.94
CA SER A 279 27.07 -20.33 -17.49
C SER A 279 25.88 -20.57 -18.44
N TRP A 280 25.34 -21.78 -18.43
CA TRP A 280 24.13 -22.10 -19.19
C TRP A 280 22.93 -21.22 -18.73
N ASP A 281 22.77 -21.06 -17.41
CA ASP A 281 21.71 -20.25 -16.83
C ASP A 281 21.80 -18.78 -17.24
N GLY A 282 23.02 -18.22 -17.22
CA GLY A 282 23.25 -16.85 -17.68
C GLY A 282 22.94 -16.66 -19.17
N ARG A 283 23.39 -17.59 -20.03
CA ARG A 283 23.04 -17.57 -21.45
C ARG A 283 21.54 -17.67 -21.69
N SER A 284 20.82 -18.49 -20.93
CA SER A 284 19.36 -18.60 -21.05
C SER A 284 18.65 -17.27 -20.76
N LYS A 285 19.15 -16.48 -19.83
CA LYS A 285 18.64 -15.13 -19.50
C LYS A 285 18.99 -14.10 -20.58
N ASN A 286 20.06 -14.32 -21.34
CA ASN A 286 20.47 -13.44 -22.44
C ASN A 286 19.64 -13.65 -23.69
N ARG A 287 19.19 -14.89 -23.98
CA ARG A 287 18.28 -15.19 -25.11
C ARG A 287 16.88 -14.70 -24.83
N ARG A 288 16.66 -13.41 -25.00
CA ARG A 288 15.40 -12.75 -24.65
C ARG A 288 14.97 -11.68 -25.64
N VAL A 289 13.69 -11.38 -25.61
CA VAL A 289 13.13 -10.12 -26.08
C VAL A 289 12.57 -9.37 -24.91
N THR A 290 12.93 -8.11 -24.75
CA THR A 290 12.37 -7.24 -23.70
C THR A 290 11.32 -6.32 -24.33
N VAL A 291 10.09 -6.38 -23.83
CA VAL A 291 9.02 -5.45 -24.18
C VAL A 291 8.94 -4.40 -23.09
N ARG A 292 9.21 -3.14 -23.41
CA ARG A 292 9.09 -2.01 -22.50
C ARG A 292 7.92 -1.12 -22.91
N LEU A 293 7.03 -0.88 -21.97
CA LEU A 293 5.85 -0.05 -22.13
C LEU A 293 6.15 1.39 -21.68
N GLU A 294 5.63 2.36 -22.41
CA GLU A 294 5.72 3.77 -22.05
C GLU A 294 4.33 4.41 -22.12
N LYS A 295 4.00 5.14 -21.05
CA LYS A 295 2.81 5.97 -21.01
C LYS A 295 3.15 7.35 -21.55
N LEU A 296 2.30 7.89 -22.42
CA LEU A 296 2.37 9.31 -22.70
C LEU A 296 1.96 10.06 -21.43
N GLU A 297 2.90 10.81 -20.89
CA GLU A 297 2.56 11.81 -19.88
C GLU A 297 1.71 12.88 -20.60
N ALA A 298 0.57 13.26 -19.98
CA ALA A 298 -0.13 14.44 -20.40
C ALA A 298 0.91 15.59 -20.39
N SER A 299 1.18 16.17 -21.56
CA SER A 299 2.11 17.30 -21.69
C SER A 299 1.76 18.33 -20.63
N GLN A 300 2.60 18.45 -19.61
CA GLN A 300 2.49 19.60 -18.71
C GLN A 300 2.70 20.85 -19.59
N PRO A 301 1.80 21.81 -19.53
CA PRO A 301 2.05 23.08 -20.22
C PRO A 301 3.38 23.60 -19.70
N ASN A 302 4.30 23.85 -20.62
CA ASN A 302 5.66 24.30 -20.36
C ASN A 302 5.59 25.70 -19.73
N THR A 303 5.34 25.80 -18.42
CA THR A 303 5.50 27.03 -17.68
C THR A 303 6.98 27.27 -17.45
N LYS A 304 7.66 27.67 -18.55
CA LYS A 304 8.93 28.33 -18.46
C LYS A 304 8.69 29.62 -17.68
N PRO A 305 9.31 29.85 -16.53
CA PRO A 305 9.16 31.14 -15.85
C PRO A 305 9.67 32.21 -16.80
N ALA A 306 8.81 33.18 -17.11
CA ALA A 306 9.20 34.38 -17.84
C ALA A 306 10.33 35.03 -17.04
N ASN A 307 11.52 35.06 -17.63
CA ASN A 307 12.67 35.79 -17.10
C ASN A 307 12.26 37.27 -17.00
N SER A 308 12.03 37.77 -15.82
CA SER A 308 11.86 39.19 -15.57
C SER A 308 13.23 39.88 -15.76
N MET A 309 13.49 40.30 -17.00
CA MET A 309 14.44 41.37 -17.22
C MET A 309 13.81 42.68 -16.74
N ALA A 310 14.34 43.25 -15.71
CA ALA A 310 14.32 44.70 -15.47
C ALA A 310 15.37 45.01 -14.41
N GLY A 311 16.62 45.05 -14.81
CA GLY A 311 17.62 45.88 -14.17
C GLY A 311 17.79 47.10 -15.05
N VAL A 312 17.22 48.23 -14.67
CA VAL A 312 17.58 49.57 -15.18
C VAL A 312 18.11 50.34 -13.99
N ASP A 313 19.43 50.54 -13.95
CA ASP A 313 20.08 51.48 -13.05
C ASP A 313 19.69 52.91 -13.43
N PRO A 314 19.43 53.83 -12.45
CA PRO A 314 19.26 55.24 -12.75
C PRO A 314 20.62 55.92 -12.91
N PRO A 315 20.73 56.91 -13.82
CA PRO A 315 21.93 57.70 -13.98
C PRO A 315 22.10 58.71 -12.84
N LYS A 316 23.35 59.12 -12.60
CA LYS A 316 23.88 60.01 -11.58
C LYS A 316 23.13 61.30 -11.35
#